data_ff480b1ef76fe9cfddf8756583ffa45c
#
_entry.id   ff480b1ef76fe9cfddf8756583ffa45c
#
_cell.length_a   1.000
_cell.length_b   1.000
_cell.length_c   1.000
_cell.angle_alpha   90.00
_cell.angle_beta   90.00
_cell.angle_gamma   90.00
#
_symmetry.space_group_name_H-M   'P 1'
#
loop_
_entity.id
_entity.type
_entity.pdbx_description
1 polymer ?
#
loop_
_entity_poly.entity_id
_entity_poly.type
_entity_poly.pdbx_seq_one_letter_code
_entity_poly.pdbx_strand_id
1 'polypeptide(L)'
;MKFSLRIASFSAPIIALAISFGLSSLILLFIGKDPVETFRIMFEYGIKGKSIVSIINRSIPLYISAIAVAVGFKMGLFNIGVEGQYLVGSIIAAFVGSQFSIITPLHILFIILIAVASSAMWAAIAGYLKVKKGIHEVISTIMLNYIGTGLISYSLTNVFDEKGSEYELPRTPELPETGQMPALNNFFRLEDLQDLHGFL
;
A
#
# COMPACT_ATOMS: atom_id res chain seq x y z
N MET A 1 41.42 11.09 6.58
CA MET A 1 40.20 11.75 6.07
C MET A 1 39.10 10.79 5.60
N LYS A 2 39.35 9.69 4.83
CA LYS A 2 38.33 8.70 4.41
C LYS A 2 37.75 7.84 5.55
N PHE A 3 38.50 7.60 6.63
CA PHE A 3 38.03 6.78 7.77
C PHE A 3 37.08 7.55 8.68
N SER A 4 37.34 8.83 8.92
CA SER A 4 36.43 9.70 9.70
C SER A 4 35.08 9.93 9.01
N LEU A 5 35.07 10.02 7.68
CA LEU A 5 33.84 10.14 6.90
C LEU A 5 32.96 8.88 6.95
N ARG A 6 33.58 7.68 6.99
CA ARG A 6 32.83 6.42 7.17
C ARG A 6 32.21 6.30 8.55
N ILE A 7 32.93 6.69 9.61
CA ILE A 7 32.38 6.69 10.97
C ILE A 7 31.21 7.69 11.07
N ALA A 8 31.37 8.88 10.52
CA ALA A 8 30.30 9.88 10.49
C ALA A 8 29.06 9.41 9.70
N SER A 9 29.26 8.61 8.64
CA SER A 9 28.14 8.05 7.85
C SER A 9 27.34 7.00 8.62
N PHE A 10 27.97 6.25 9.54
CA PHE A 10 27.28 5.25 10.38
C PHE A 10 26.73 5.86 11.67
N SER A 11 27.36 6.90 12.22
CA SER A 11 26.90 7.53 13.47
C SER A 11 25.67 8.42 13.24
N ALA A 12 25.53 9.07 12.09
CA ALA A 12 24.43 9.96 11.81
C ALA A 12 23.03 9.31 11.95
N PRO A 13 22.76 8.12 11.39
CA PRO A 13 21.47 7.45 11.60
C PRO A 13 21.23 7.04 13.06
N ILE A 14 22.26 6.63 13.78
CA ILE A 14 22.14 6.24 15.19
C ILE A 14 21.81 7.45 16.05
N ILE A 15 22.50 8.56 15.83
CA ILE A 15 22.21 9.83 16.52
C ILE A 15 20.79 10.31 16.21
N ALA A 16 20.38 10.24 14.94
CA ALA A 16 19.02 10.61 14.53
C ALA A 16 17.95 9.75 15.24
N LEU A 17 18.17 8.45 15.35
CA LEU A 17 17.29 7.54 16.10
C LEU A 17 17.26 7.91 17.59
N ALA A 18 18.41 8.13 18.22
CA ALA A 18 18.51 8.51 19.62
C ALA A 18 17.75 9.82 19.89
N ILE A 19 17.92 10.83 19.04
CA ILE A 19 17.19 12.10 19.13
C ILE A 19 15.67 11.87 18.97
N SER A 20 15.25 11.06 18.00
CA SER A 20 13.83 10.76 17.77
C SER A 20 13.19 10.07 18.97
N PHE A 21 13.86 9.06 19.55
CA PHE A 21 13.39 8.39 20.76
C PHE A 21 13.36 9.34 21.96
N GLY A 22 14.38 10.20 22.10
CA GLY A 22 14.44 11.22 23.15
C GLY A 22 13.28 12.22 23.06
N LEU A 23 13.03 12.76 21.87
CA LEU A 23 11.91 13.68 21.64
C LEU A 23 10.56 13.01 21.88
N SER A 24 10.38 11.78 21.39
CA SER A 24 9.15 11.00 21.61
C SER A 24 8.93 10.73 23.10
N SER A 25 10.01 10.40 23.84
CA SER A 25 9.95 10.21 25.30
C SER A 25 9.56 11.48 26.04
N LEU A 26 10.09 12.63 25.64
CA LEU A 26 9.71 13.92 26.22
C LEU A 26 8.22 14.20 26.00
N ILE A 27 7.71 13.99 24.79
CA ILE A 27 6.29 14.18 24.48
C ILE A 27 5.44 13.25 25.36
N LEU A 28 5.81 11.97 25.48
CA LEU A 28 5.09 11.00 26.31
C LEU A 28 5.03 11.46 27.78
N LEU A 29 6.13 11.95 28.34
CA LEU A 29 6.17 12.50 29.68
C LEU A 29 5.26 13.71 29.84
N PHE A 30 5.23 14.62 28.86
CA PHE A 30 4.35 15.79 28.89
C PHE A 30 2.86 15.42 28.91
N ILE A 31 2.46 14.33 28.27
CA ILE A 31 1.08 13.83 28.28
C ILE A 31 0.80 12.86 29.44
N GLY A 32 1.74 12.72 30.38
CA GLY A 32 1.58 11.90 31.60
C GLY A 32 1.67 10.37 31.32
N LYS A 33 2.37 9.96 30.26
CA LYS A 33 2.60 8.54 29.94
C LYS A 33 4.05 8.17 30.22
N ASP A 34 4.26 6.94 30.68
CA ASP A 34 5.61 6.38 30.85
C ASP A 34 6.20 5.99 29.49
N PRO A 35 7.32 6.59 29.06
CA PRO A 35 7.95 6.26 27.79
C PRO A 35 8.46 4.81 27.74
N VAL A 36 9.03 4.31 28.82
CA VAL A 36 9.61 2.96 28.87
C VAL A 36 8.52 1.92 28.71
N GLU A 37 7.44 2.05 29.44
CA GLU A 37 6.30 1.13 29.31
C GLU A 37 5.62 1.25 27.95
N THR A 38 5.51 2.45 27.39
CA THR A 38 4.94 2.68 26.05
C THR A 38 5.77 1.97 24.97
N PHE A 39 7.11 2.13 24.99
CA PHE A 39 7.98 1.46 24.02
C PHE A 39 8.01 -0.05 24.21
N ARG A 40 7.94 -0.52 25.46
CA ARG A 40 7.84 -1.96 25.76
C ARG A 40 6.57 -2.55 25.16
N ILE A 41 5.41 -1.95 25.41
CA ILE A 41 4.13 -2.42 24.84
C ILE A 41 4.18 -2.38 23.31
N MET A 42 4.74 -1.35 22.72
CA MET A 42 4.90 -1.23 21.26
C MET A 42 5.75 -2.37 20.70
N PHE A 43 6.85 -2.71 21.37
CA PHE A 43 7.74 -3.80 20.95
C PHE A 43 7.07 -5.17 21.11
N GLU A 44 6.46 -5.42 22.27
CA GLU A 44 5.73 -6.66 22.54
C GLU A 44 4.57 -6.87 21.56
N TYR A 45 3.86 -5.79 21.21
CA TYR A 45 2.80 -5.88 20.20
C TYR A 45 3.35 -6.15 18.79
N GLY A 46 4.48 -5.52 18.45
CA GLY A 46 5.12 -5.66 17.14
C GLY A 46 5.57 -7.09 16.81
N ILE A 47 5.97 -7.86 17.83
CA ILE A 47 6.41 -9.26 17.68
C ILE A 47 5.30 -10.29 17.80
N LYS A 48 4.05 -9.89 18.09
CA LYS A 48 2.91 -10.82 18.11
C LYS A 48 2.66 -11.40 16.73
N GLY A 49 2.24 -12.66 16.67
CA GLY A 49 1.99 -13.37 15.40
C GLY A 49 1.07 -12.58 14.46
N LYS A 50 -0.03 -12.01 14.97
CA LYS A 50 -0.95 -11.15 14.18
C LYS A 50 -0.25 -9.93 13.58
N SER A 51 0.64 -9.28 14.33
CA SER A 51 1.40 -8.12 13.84
C SER A 51 2.39 -8.51 12.75
N ILE A 52 3.09 -9.63 12.92
CA ILE A 52 4.04 -10.15 11.91
C ILE A 52 3.31 -10.47 10.61
N VAL A 53 2.17 -11.17 10.67
CA VAL A 53 1.35 -11.46 9.48
C VAL A 53 0.88 -10.17 8.81
N SER A 54 0.40 -9.20 9.59
CA SER A 54 -0.01 -7.90 9.05
C SER A 54 1.16 -7.16 8.37
N ILE A 55 2.37 -7.21 8.95
CA ILE A 55 3.58 -6.62 8.35
C ILE A 55 3.90 -7.29 7.02
N ILE A 56 3.88 -8.63 6.96
CA ILE A 56 4.14 -9.39 5.74
C ILE A 56 3.11 -9.02 4.67
N ASN A 57 1.82 -9.07 4.98
CA ASN A 57 0.76 -8.75 4.03
C ASN A 57 0.87 -7.31 3.50
N ARG A 58 1.18 -6.34 4.36
CA ARG A 58 1.38 -4.94 3.93
C ARG A 58 2.68 -4.73 3.14
N SER A 59 3.69 -5.57 3.32
CA SER A 59 4.94 -5.47 2.58
C SER A 59 4.84 -5.98 1.14
N ILE A 60 3.90 -6.88 0.83
CA ILE A 60 3.74 -7.44 -0.52
C ILE A 60 3.47 -6.36 -1.58
N PRO A 61 2.44 -5.49 -1.45
CA PRO A 61 2.21 -4.44 -2.44
C PRO A 61 3.37 -3.44 -2.51
N LEU A 62 4.04 -3.15 -1.40
CA LEU A 62 5.22 -2.28 -1.40
C LEU A 62 6.39 -2.91 -2.17
N TYR A 63 6.61 -4.22 -2.00
CA TYR A 63 7.65 -4.95 -2.73
C TYR A 63 7.38 -4.98 -4.23
N ILE A 64 6.16 -5.27 -4.65
CA ILE A 64 5.76 -5.25 -6.07
C ILE A 64 5.91 -3.83 -6.65
N SER A 65 5.50 -2.81 -5.91
CA SER A 65 5.67 -1.40 -6.30
C SER A 65 7.15 -1.03 -6.46
N ALA A 66 8.01 -1.49 -5.56
CA ALA A 66 9.45 -1.27 -5.66
C ALA A 66 10.06 -1.93 -6.91
N ILE A 67 9.60 -3.13 -7.30
CA ILE A 67 10.01 -3.77 -8.56
C ILE A 67 9.56 -2.92 -9.75
N ALA A 68 8.32 -2.43 -9.77
CA ALA A 68 7.82 -1.58 -10.84
C ALA A 68 8.65 -0.30 -11.01
N VAL A 69 9.03 0.35 -9.90
CA VAL A 69 9.94 1.50 -9.90
C VAL A 69 11.33 1.14 -10.42
N ALA A 70 11.89 0.01 -9.97
CA ALA A 70 13.21 -0.46 -10.39
C ALA A 70 13.28 -0.77 -11.90
N VAL A 71 12.21 -1.34 -12.47
CA VAL A 71 12.09 -1.57 -13.92
C VAL A 71 12.08 -0.22 -14.66
N GLY A 72 11.30 0.75 -14.18
CA GLY A 72 11.28 2.10 -14.73
C GLY A 72 12.67 2.73 -14.76
N PHE A 73 13.40 2.66 -13.65
CA PHE A 73 14.77 3.20 -13.57
C PHE A 73 15.74 2.55 -14.54
N LYS A 74 15.66 1.23 -14.72
CA LYS A 74 16.49 0.52 -15.71
C LYS A 74 16.20 0.96 -17.15
N MET A 75 15.00 1.44 -17.43
CA MET A 75 14.59 1.98 -18.72
C MET A 75 14.89 3.49 -18.86
N GLY A 76 15.52 4.12 -17.88
CA GLY A 76 15.76 5.57 -17.85
C GLY A 76 14.50 6.40 -17.62
N LEU A 77 13.47 5.81 -17.04
CA LEU A 77 12.20 6.45 -16.73
C LEU A 77 12.03 6.58 -15.20
N PHE A 78 11.89 7.81 -14.74
CA PHE A 78 11.64 8.09 -13.32
C PHE A 78 10.13 7.97 -13.02
N ASN A 79 9.65 6.74 -12.76
CA ASN A 79 8.25 6.53 -12.41
C ASN A 79 8.03 6.66 -10.90
N ILE A 80 7.69 7.87 -10.44
CA ILE A 80 7.27 8.14 -9.05
C ILE A 80 5.73 7.95 -8.91
N GLY A 81 5.03 7.67 -10.00
CA GLY A 81 3.58 7.55 -10.07
C GLY A 81 3.00 6.20 -9.67
N VAL A 82 3.81 5.28 -9.14
CA VAL A 82 3.36 3.91 -8.81
C VAL A 82 2.24 3.91 -7.78
N GLU A 83 2.23 4.86 -6.85
CA GLU A 83 1.16 5.00 -5.86
C GLU A 83 -0.20 5.26 -6.53
N GLY A 84 -0.28 6.28 -7.40
CA GLY A 84 -1.51 6.59 -8.14
C GLY A 84 -1.93 5.46 -9.08
N GLN A 85 -0.98 4.78 -9.72
CA GLN A 85 -1.24 3.61 -10.56
C GLN A 85 -1.85 2.46 -9.76
N TYR A 86 -1.29 2.17 -8.58
CA TYR A 86 -1.80 1.15 -7.68
C TYR A 86 -3.21 1.50 -7.17
N LEU A 87 -3.41 2.71 -6.69
CA LEU A 87 -4.68 3.16 -6.14
C LEU A 87 -5.80 3.14 -7.18
N VAL A 88 -5.57 3.70 -8.38
CA VAL A 88 -6.56 3.70 -9.47
C VAL A 88 -6.84 2.29 -9.94
N GLY A 89 -5.81 1.46 -10.09
CA GLY A 89 -5.97 0.06 -10.45
C GLY A 89 -6.80 -0.72 -9.45
N SER A 90 -6.55 -0.54 -8.16
CA SER A 90 -7.26 -1.26 -7.10
C SER A 90 -8.73 -0.89 -7.02
N ILE A 91 -9.08 0.40 -7.10
CA ILE A 91 -10.48 0.81 -6.99
C ILE A 91 -11.31 0.38 -8.20
N ILE A 92 -10.75 0.48 -9.42
CA ILE A 92 -11.45 0.04 -10.63
C ILE A 92 -11.62 -1.48 -10.62
N ALA A 93 -10.59 -2.22 -10.23
CA ALA A 93 -10.66 -3.67 -10.13
C ALA A 93 -11.67 -4.14 -9.07
N ALA A 94 -11.72 -3.49 -7.91
CA ALA A 94 -12.69 -3.78 -6.86
C ALA A 94 -14.12 -3.51 -7.33
N PHE A 95 -14.37 -2.34 -7.92
CA PHE A 95 -15.69 -1.99 -8.40
C PHE A 95 -16.15 -2.88 -9.55
N VAL A 96 -15.32 -3.08 -10.58
CA VAL A 96 -15.70 -3.92 -11.73
C VAL A 96 -15.83 -5.39 -11.29
N GLY A 97 -14.92 -5.88 -10.43
CA GLY A 97 -15.00 -7.23 -9.89
C GLY A 97 -16.26 -7.49 -9.09
N SER A 98 -16.78 -6.50 -8.36
CA SER A 98 -18.01 -6.65 -7.59
C SER A 98 -19.28 -6.77 -8.46
N GLN A 99 -19.22 -6.38 -9.73
CA GLN A 99 -20.39 -6.41 -10.64
C GLN A 99 -20.60 -7.79 -11.31
N PHE A 100 -19.65 -8.69 -11.20
CA PHE A 100 -19.68 -9.99 -11.86
C PHE A 100 -19.58 -11.13 -10.85
N SER A 101 -20.18 -12.27 -11.17
CA SER A 101 -20.01 -13.52 -10.43
C SER A 101 -19.74 -14.63 -11.43
N ILE A 102 -18.47 -15.01 -11.55
CA ILE A 102 -17.97 -16.01 -12.48
C ILE A 102 -17.31 -17.12 -11.69
N ILE A 103 -16.99 -18.24 -12.29
CA ILE A 103 -16.24 -19.33 -11.64
C ILE A 103 -14.91 -18.81 -11.06
N THR A 104 -14.60 -19.17 -9.81
CA THR A 104 -13.53 -18.54 -8.99
C THR A 104 -12.21 -18.31 -9.69
N PRO A 105 -11.54 -19.30 -10.34
CA PRO A 105 -10.24 -19.02 -10.97
C PRO A 105 -10.32 -17.97 -12.09
N LEU A 106 -11.42 -17.99 -12.84
CA LEU A 106 -11.61 -17.05 -13.95
C LEU A 106 -11.97 -15.66 -13.43
N HIS A 107 -12.71 -15.57 -12.34
CA HIS A 107 -13.07 -14.30 -11.71
C HIS A 107 -11.84 -13.60 -11.13
N ILE A 108 -10.99 -14.30 -10.42
CA ILE A 108 -9.73 -13.76 -9.90
C ILE A 108 -8.83 -13.27 -11.05
N LEU A 109 -8.67 -14.09 -12.11
CA LEU A 109 -7.90 -13.68 -13.27
C LEU A 109 -8.49 -12.43 -13.94
N PHE A 110 -9.80 -12.35 -14.07
CA PHE A 110 -10.50 -11.17 -14.61
C PHE A 110 -10.22 -9.92 -13.79
N ILE A 111 -10.32 -9.99 -12.46
CA ILE A 111 -10.02 -8.86 -11.55
C ILE A 111 -8.56 -8.41 -11.71
N ILE A 112 -7.62 -9.35 -11.78
CA ILE A 112 -6.20 -9.04 -11.99
C ILE A 112 -5.99 -8.34 -13.34
N LEU A 113 -6.61 -8.83 -14.41
CA LEU A 113 -6.48 -8.22 -15.74
C LEU A 113 -7.05 -6.78 -15.75
N ILE A 114 -8.18 -6.54 -15.09
CA ILE A 114 -8.75 -5.20 -14.95
C ILE A 114 -7.80 -4.29 -14.15
N ALA A 115 -7.23 -4.79 -13.04
CA ALA A 115 -6.25 -4.03 -12.25
C ALA A 115 -5.03 -3.64 -13.09
N VAL A 116 -4.47 -4.59 -13.84
CA VAL A 116 -3.31 -4.34 -14.72
C VAL A 116 -3.66 -3.34 -15.83
N ALA A 117 -4.79 -3.53 -16.50
CA ALA A 117 -5.20 -2.66 -17.60
C ALA A 117 -5.44 -1.21 -17.12
N SER A 118 -6.17 -1.02 -16.03
CA SER A 118 -6.45 0.32 -15.49
C SER A 118 -5.21 1.01 -14.95
N SER A 119 -4.33 0.30 -14.26
CA SER A 119 -3.04 0.84 -13.80
C SER A 119 -2.13 1.22 -15.00
N ALA A 120 -2.08 0.38 -16.02
CA ALA A 120 -1.31 0.64 -17.24
C ALA A 120 -1.84 1.85 -18.01
N MET A 121 -3.16 1.99 -18.13
CA MET A 121 -3.80 3.16 -18.74
C MET A 121 -3.47 4.45 -17.98
N TRP A 122 -3.47 4.39 -16.64
CA TRP A 122 -3.09 5.53 -15.80
C TRP A 122 -1.62 5.91 -15.99
N ALA A 123 -0.72 4.92 -16.02
CA ALA A 123 0.70 5.12 -16.28
C ALA A 123 0.97 5.69 -17.69
N ALA A 124 0.18 5.27 -18.68
CA ALA A 124 0.33 5.70 -20.07
C ALA A 124 0.11 7.22 -20.24
N ILE A 125 -0.66 7.87 -19.35
CA ILE A 125 -0.83 9.33 -19.37
C ILE A 125 0.51 10.03 -19.18
N ALA A 126 1.30 9.66 -18.18
CA ALA A 126 2.62 10.24 -17.95
C ALA A 126 3.58 9.93 -19.12
N GLY A 127 3.55 8.70 -19.62
CA GLY A 127 4.35 8.30 -20.78
C GLY A 127 4.01 9.11 -22.03
N TYR A 128 2.74 9.31 -22.32
CA TYR A 128 2.28 10.15 -23.42
C TYR A 128 2.75 11.61 -23.30
N LEU A 129 2.60 12.20 -22.10
CA LEU A 129 3.04 13.57 -21.83
C LEU A 129 4.54 13.73 -22.02
N LYS A 130 5.34 12.75 -21.63
CA LYS A 130 6.79 12.74 -21.86
C LYS A 130 7.12 12.69 -23.35
N VAL A 131 6.55 11.72 -24.06
CA VAL A 131 6.94 11.46 -25.48
C VAL A 131 6.39 12.53 -26.42
N LYS A 132 5.16 12.96 -26.24
CA LYS A 132 4.49 13.88 -27.17
C LYS A 132 4.61 15.34 -26.80
N LYS A 133 4.78 15.65 -25.51
CA LYS A 133 4.82 17.04 -25.02
C LYS A 133 6.15 17.43 -24.39
N GLY A 134 7.10 16.51 -24.24
CA GLY A 134 8.40 16.76 -23.62
C GLY A 134 8.32 17.09 -22.12
N ILE A 135 7.20 16.80 -21.46
CA ILE A 135 7.04 17.08 -20.04
C ILE A 135 7.84 16.04 -19.24
N HIS A 136 8.58 16.52 -18.24
CA HIS A 136 9.39 15.65 -17.41
C HIS A 136 8.50 14.68 -16.61
N GLU A 137 8.80 13.39 -16.69
CA GLU A 137 7.98 12.32 -16.11
C GLU A 137 7.80 12.43 -14.58
N VAL A 138 8.81 12.93 -13.87
CA VAL A 138 8.72 13.15 -12.41
C VAL A 138 7.57 14.10 -12.07
N ILE A 139 7.44 15.20 -12.81
CA ILE A 139 6.38 16.20 -12.55
C ILE A 139 5.01 15.57 -12.85
N SER A 140 4.87 14.96 -14.04
CA SER A 140 3.60 14.39 -14.45
C SER A 140 3.15 13.22 -13.56
N THR A 141 4.09 12.36 -13.12
CA THR A 141 3.74 11.22 -12.25
C THR A 141 3.38 11.66 -10.83
N ILE A 142 4.06 12.65 -10.26
CA ILE A 142 3.67 13.22 -8.95
C ILE A 142 2.29 13.87 -9.04
N MET A 143 2.02 14.67 -10.07
CA MET A 143 0.71 15.28 -10.26
C MET A 143 -0.40 14.23 -10.41
N LEU A 144 -0.14 13.15 -11.16
CA LEU A 144 -1.08 12.05 -11.32
C LEU A 144 -1.36 11.29 -10.01
N ASN A 145 -0.41 11.20 -9.09
CA ASN A 145 -0.68 10.63 -7.75
C ASN A 145 -1.73 11.48 -7.01
N TYR A 146 -1.57 12.79 -6.96
CA TYR A 146 -2.54 13.68 -6.31
C TYR A 146 -3.91 13.66 -7.01
N ILE A 147 -3.93 13.69 -8.34
CA ILE A 147 -5.17 13.60 -9.12
C ILE A 147 -5.84 12.23 -8.86
N GLY A 148 -5.07 11.13 -8.85
CA GLY A 148 -5.55 9.80 -8.54
C GLY A 148 -6.20 9.71 -7.17
N THR A 149 -5.54 10.22 -6.13
CA THR A 149 -6.07 10.25 -4.77
C THR A 149 -7.39 11.04 -4.68
N GLY A 150 -7.45 12.21 -5.32
CA GLY A 150 -8.68 13.01 -5.38
C GLY A 150 -9.81 12.31 -6.13
N LEU A 151 -9.49 11.68 -7.27
CA LEU A 151 -10.46 10.94 -8.07
C LEU A 151 -11.03 9.74 -7.28
N ILE A 152 -10.18 9.03 -6.54
CA ILE A 152 -10.60 7.88 -5.71
C ILE A 152 -11.51 8.35 -4.58
N SER A 153 -11.13 9.39 -3.85
CA SER A 153 -11.96 9.95 -2.79
C SER A 153 -13.33 10.37 -3.32
N TYR A 154 -13.36 11.06 -4.44
CA TYR A 154 -14.62 11.44 -5.10
C TYR A 154 -15.43 10.22 -5.53
N SER A 155 -14.79 9.24 -6.15
CA SER A 155 -15.45 8.03 -6.65
C SER A 155 -16.05 7.20 -5.53
N LEU A 156 -15.32 7.05 -4.42
CA LEU A 156 -15.81 6.32 -3.25
C LEU A 156 -17.06 6.98 -2.65
N THR A 157 -17.07 8.30 -2.54
CA THR A 157 -18.19 9.00 -1.89
C THR A 157 -19.40 9.25 -2.80
N ASN A 158 -19.20 9.30 -4.13
CA ASN A 158 -20.27 9.76 -5.04
C ASN A 158 -20.66 8.74 -6.12
N VAL A 159 -19.79 7.81 -6.47
CA VAL A 159 -19.98 6.91 -7.61
C VAL A 159 -20.12 5.45 -7.17
N PHE A 160 -19.22 5.00 -6.30
CA PHE A 160 -19.12 3.59 -5.93
C PHE A 160 -19.72 3.27 -4.56
N ASP A 161 -20.10 4.30 -3.81
CA ASP A 161 -20.70 4.11 -2.49
C ASP A 161 -22.04 3.43 -2.61
N GLU A 162 -22.22 2.36 -1.87
CA GLU A 162 -23.48 1.64 -1.76
C GLU A 162 -24.41 2.42 -0.84
N LYS A 163 -25.28 3.25 -1.43
CA LYS A 163 -26.22 4.09 -0.70
C LYS A 163 -27.10 3.24 0.21
N GLY A 164 -26.96 3.44 1.52
CA GLY A 164 -27.72 2.71 2.52
C GLY A 164 -26.94 1.58 3.21
N SER A 165 -25.62 1.50 3.00
CA SER A 165 -24.77 0.58 3.78
C SER A 165 -24.76 1.01 5.24
N GLU A 166 -24.82 0.04 6.17
CA GLU A 166 -24.69 0.27 7.63
C GLU A 166 -23.30 0.80 8.03
N TYR A 167 -22.38 0.98 7.08
CA TYR A 167 -21.00 1.36 7.33
C TYR A 167 -20.83 2.88 7.23
N GLU A 168 -20.19 3.44 8.23
CA GLU A 168 -19.91 4.89 8.32
C GLU A 168 -18.87 5.37 7.28
N LEU A 169 -18.08 4.46 6.70
CA LEU A 169 -17.01 4.80 5.75
C LEU A 169 -17.40 4.44 4.32
N PRO A 170 -17.22 5.38 3.36
CA PRO A 170 -17.45 5.12 1.94
C PRO A 170 -16.61 3.95 1.43
N ARG A 171 -17.23 2.99 0.75
CA ARG A 171 -16.57 1.80 0.23
C ARG A 171 -17.14 1.39 -1.13
N THR A 172 -16.39 0.57 -1.87
CA THR A 172 -16.93 -0.14 -3.03
C THR A 172 -17.85 -1.27 -2.56
N PRO A 173 -18.79 -1.73 -3.41
CA PRO A 173 -19.54 -2.96 -3.14
C PRO A 173 -18.61 -4.12 -2.83
N GLU A 174 -19.08 -5.05 -2.00
CA GLU A 174 -18.29 -6.23 -1.63
C GLU A 174 -18.05 -7.15 -2.83
N LEU A 175 -16.84 -7.71 -2.90
CA LEU A 175 -16.54 -8.74 -3.90
C LEU A 175 -17.30 -10.01 -3.57
N PRO A 176 -17.99 -10.63 -4.57
CA PRO A 176 -18.56 -11.95 -4.41
C PRO A 176 -17.52 -12.98 -3.94
N GLU A 177 -17.93 -14.03 -3.27
CA GLU A 177 -17.03 -15.11 -2.81
C GLU A 177 -16.14 -15.65 -3.93
N THR A 178 -16.64 -15.69 -5.16
CA THR A 178 -15.89 -16.13 -6.34
C THR A 178 -14.73 -15.22 -6.72
N GLY A 179 -14.79 -13.93 -6.34
CA GLY A 179 -13.73 -12.94 -6.59
C GLY A 179 -12.73 -12.80 -5.44
N GLN A 180 -12.97 -13.46 -4.32
CA GLN A 180 -12.09 -13.41 -3.17
C GLN A 180 -10.88 -14.33 -3.35
N MET A 181 -9.69 -13.84 -3.03
CA MET A 181 -8.48 -14.67 -3.02
C MET A 181 -8.60 -15.72 -1.90
N PRO A 182 -8.30 -17.01 -2.18
CA PRO A 182 -8.29 -18.03 -1.15
C PRO A 182 -7.22 -17.70 -0.11
N ALA A 183 -7.61 -17.75 1.15
CA ALA A 183 -6.67 -17.51 2.24
C ALA A 183 -5.63 -18.64 2.31
N LEU A 184 -4.39 -18.31 2.67
CA LEU A 184 -3.28 -19.28 2.77
C LEU A 184 -3.56 -20.42 3.74
N ASN A 185 -4.34 -20.18 4.81
CA ASN A 185 -4.75 -21.22 5.75
C ASN A 185 -5.61 -22.32 5.10
N ASN A 186 -6.42 -22.00 4.07
CA ASN A 186 -7.18 -22.99 3.31
C ASN A 186 -6.27 -23.88 2.45
N PHE A 187 -5.09 -23.40 2.09
CA PHE A 187 -4.12 -24.15 1.29
C PHE A 187 -3.22 -25.06 2.12
N PHE A 188 -2.83 -24.61 3.32
CA PHE A 188 -1.86 -25.31 4.16
C PHE A 188 -2.48 -26.01 5.38
N ARG A 189 -3.81 -25.95 5.57
CA ARG A 189 -4.52 -26.58 6.70
C ARG A 189 -3.81 -26.33 8.05
N LEU A 190 -3.46 -25.08 8.27
CA LEU A 190 -2.74 -24.65 9.47
C LEU A 190 -3.76 -24.49 10.63
N GLU A 191 -4.27 -25.64 11.14
CA GLU A 191 -5.24 -25.69 12.24
C GLU A 191 -4.71 -25.06 13.54
N ASP A 192 -3.38 -24.98 13.69
CA ASP A 192 -2.73 -24.42 14.88
C ASP A 192 -2.65 -22.87 14.89
N LEU A 193 -3.12 -22.19 13.85
CA LEU A 193 -3.10 -20.74 13.75
C LEU A 193 -4.51 -20.11 13.89
N GLN A 194 -5.38 -20.71 14.69
CA GLN A 194 -6.76 -20.19 14.92
C GLN A 194 -6.80 -18.71 15.35
N ASP A 195 -5.74 -18.23 15.97
CA ASP A 195 -5.60 -16.80 16.32
C ASP A 195 -5.36 -15.85 15.13
N LEU A 196 -5.14 -16.39 13.92
CA LEU A 196 -4.86 -15.62 12.70
C LEU A 196 -6.06 -15.50 11.76
N HIS A 197 -7.18 -16.13 12.07
CA HIS A 197 -8.38 -16.18 11.22
C HIS A 197 -9.03 -14.83 10.86
N GLY A 198 -8.57 -13.74 11.38
CA GLY A 198 -9.11 -12.40 11.07
C GLY A 198 -8.23 -11.56 10.15
N PHE A 199 -7.11 -12.10 9.59
CA PHE A 199 -6.10 -11.28 8.90
C PHE A 199 -5.56 -11.87 7.58
N LEU A 200 -5.96 -13.05 7.20
CA LEU A 200 -5.65 -13.70 5.92
C LEU A 200 -6.94 -13.80 5.07
#